data_bdc28192206a9cd0f72bc88880af370e
#
_entry.id   bdc28192206a9cd0f72bc88880af370e
#
_cell.length_a   1.000
_cell.length_b   1.000
_cell.length_c   1.000
_cell.angle_alpha   90.00
_cell.angle_beta   90.00
_cell.angle_gamma   90.00
#
_symmetry.space_group_name_H-M   'P 1'
#
loop_
_entity.id
_entity.type
_entity.pdbx_description
1 polymer ?
#
loop_
_entity_poly.entity_id
_entity_poly.type
_entity_poly.pdbx_seq_one_letter_code
_entity_poly.pdbx_strand_id
1 'polypeptide(L)'
;MPDGHSTQPTPALREDERSRLLLRGRACYDRGEWNDAFAALKVADEQSPLGAADLHRLAWSAGLIARDEEMLDAQERVYHAWLEEGEQLAAARAAFWLGFRLMVRGESGSGSGWLSRAQRLVELHAHPR
;
A
#
# COMPACT_ATOMS: atom_id res chain seq x y z
N MET A 1 -5.55 42.62 5.89
CA MET A 1 -5.84 41.83 5.73
C MET A 1 -5.61 40.75 6.01
N PRO A 2 -5.82 40.30 6.22
CA PRO A 2 -5.54 39.24 6.46
C PRO A 2 -5.51 38.38 5.87
N ASP A 3 -5.32 38.09 5.59
CA ASP A 3 -5.30 37.30 5.20
C ASP A 3 -5.34 36.28 5.25
N GLY A 4 -5.35 36.27 4.95
CA GLY A 4 -5.56 35.12 4.75
C GLY A 4 -5.24 34.16 5.60
N HIS A 5 -5.32 34.29 6.26
CA HIS A 5 -4.89 33.38 6.99
C HIS A 5 -5.12 32.22 6.69
N SER A 6 -4.30 31.71 6.64
CA SER A 6 -4.25 30.34 6.41
C SER A 6 -5.17 29.62 7.34
N THR A 7 -6.08 28.89 6.76
CA THR A 7 -6.97 28.04 7.53
C THR A 7 -6.38 26.66 7.72
N GLN A 8 -5.10 26.47 7.37
CA GLN A 8 -4.48 25.17 7.54
C GLN A 8 -4.38 24.81 9.01
N PRO A 9 -4.69 23.57 9.37
CA PRO A 9 -4.59 23.15 10.77
C PRO A 9 -3.15 23.12 11.25
N THR A 10 -2.96 23.20 12.54
CA THR A 10 -1.65 23.02 13.14
C THR A 10 -1.14 21.61 12.86
N PRO A 11 0.18 21.37 12.96
CA PRO A 11 0.71 20.02 12.81
C PRO A 11 0.05 19.00 13.75
N ALA A 12 -0.24 19.38 14.98
CA ALA A 12 -0.90 18.48 15.92
C ALA A 12 -2.31 18.10 15.45
N LEU A 13 -3.06 19.09 14.94
CA LEU A 13 -4.41 18.83 14.43
C LEU A 13 -4.37 17.95 13.18
N ARG A 14 -3.37 18.14 12.32
CA ARG A 14 -3.21 17.32 11.13
C ARG A 14 -2.88 15.87 11.50
N GLU A 15 -2.06 15.69 12.54
CA GLU A 15 -1.74 14.34 13.02
C GLU A 15 -2.96 13.64 13.59
N ASP A 16 -3.80 14.38 14.36
CA ASP A 16 -5.03 13.82 14.87
C ASP A 16 -5.98 13.45 13.77
N GLU A 17 -6.10 14.32 12.76
CA GLU A 17 -6.97 14.06 11.63
C GLU A 17 -6.49 12.82 10.87
N ARG A 18 -5.17 12.72 10.64
CA ARG A 18 -4.59 11.57 9.97
C ARG A 18 -4.83 10.30 10.78
N SER A 19 -4.68 10.36 12.09
CA SER A 19 -4.94 9.19 12.96
C SER A 19 -6.39 8.72 12.82
N ARG A 20 -7.33 9.65 12.76
CA ARG A 20 -8.74 9.30 12.57
C ARG A 20 -8.98 8.64 11.21
N LEU A 21 -8.32 9.16 10.17
CA LEU A 21 -8.41 8.57 8.83
C LEU A 21 -7.87 7.16 8.81
N LEU A 22 -6.74 6.92 9.48
CA LEU A 22 -6.17 5.60 9.56
C LEU A 22 -7.09 4.63 10.29
N LEU A 23 -7.64 5.05 11.42
CA LEU A 23 -8.57 4.21 12.17
C LEU A 23 -9.81 3.90 11.35
N ARG A 24 -10.36 4.91 10.68
CA ARG A 24 -11.52 4.72 9.82
C ARG A 24 -11.22 3.78 8.66
N GLY A 25 -10.08 3.99 8.00
CA GLY A 25 -9.69 3.16 6.87
C GLY A 25 -9.52 1.71 7.26
N ARG A 26 -8.88 1.46 8.41
CA ARG A 26 -8.69 0.10 8.91
C ARG A 26 -10.01 -0.55 9.28
N ALA A 27 -10.89 0.19 9.94
CA ALA A 27 -12.21 -0.32 10.32
C ALA A 27 -13.05 -0.64 9.08
N CYS A 28 -13.06 0.24 8.10
CA CYS A 28 -13.79 -0.01 6.86
C CYS A 28 -13.23 -1.22 6.12
N TYR A 29 -11.89 -1.35 6.08
CA TYR A 29 -11.23 -2.50 5.49
C TYR A 29 -11.71 -3.80 6.16
N ASP A 30 -11.72 -3.81 7.49
CA ASP A 30 -12.13 -5.00 8.25
C ASP A 30 -13.58 -5.39 8.00
N ARG A 31 -14.43 -4.42 7.67
CA ARG A 31 -15.83 -4.67 7.36
C ARG A 31 -16.10 -4.94 5.88
N GLY A 32 -15.08 -4.91 5.05
CA GLY A 32 -15.24 -5.09 3.61
C GLY A 32 -15.84 -3.88 2.90
N GLU A 33 -15.77 -2.72 3.50
CA GLU A 33 -16.23 -1.46 2.89
C GLU A 33 -15.09 -0.85 2.09
N TRP A 34 -14.83 -1.44 0.93
CA TRP A 34 -13.61 -1.18 0.14
C TRP A 34 -13.50 0.25 -0.37
N ASN A 35 -14.60 0.84 -0.84
CA ASN A 35 -14.58 2.22 -1.31
C ASN A 35 -14.22 3.19 -0.19
N ASP A 36 -14.81 3.01 0.98
CA ASP A 36 -14.57 3.89 2.11
C ASP A 36 -13.17 3.68 2.67
N ALA A 37 -12.71 2.42 2.71
CA ALA A 37 -11.36 2.10 3.15
C ALA A 37 -10.34 2.76 2.23
N PHE A 38 -10.53 2.62 0.93
CA PHE A 38 -9.63 3.22 -0.06
C PHE A 38 -9.59 4.74 0.10
N ALA A 39 -10.75 5.38 0.21
CA ALA A 39 -10.83 6.83 0.31
C ALA A 39 -10.08 7.35 1.53
N ALA A 40 -10.31 6.74 2.70
CA ALA A 40 -9.68 7.19 3.93
C ALA A 40 -8.17 6.97 3.92
N LEU A 41 -7.73 5.78 3.47
CA LEU A 41 -6.32 5.46 3.43
C LEU A 41 -5.57 6.28 2.40
N LYS A 42 -6.20 6.58 1.26
CA LYS A 42 -5.59 7.42 0.23
C LYS A 42 -5.32 8.83 0.74
N VAL A 43 -6.28 9.43 1.43
CA VAL A 43 -6.08 10.77 2.00
C VAL A 43 -4.98 10.75 3.05
N ALA A 44 -4.96 9.72 3.91
CA ALA A 44 -3.90 9.59 4.91
C ALA A 44 -2.53 9.47 4.25
N ASP A 45 -2.45 8.71 3.16
CA ASP A 45 -1.20 8.51 2.41
C ASP A 45 -0.70 9.82 1.78
N GLU A 46 -1.62 10.65 1.31
CA GLU A 46 -1.27 11.94 0.73
C GLU A 46 -0.69 12.90 1.75
N GLN A 47 -1.11 12.76 3.00
CA GLN A 47 -0.59 13.60 4.08
C GLN A 47 0.81 13.16 4.51
N SER A 48 1.04 11.87 4.55
CA SER A 48 2.34 11.29 4.87
C SER A 48 2.32 9.81 4.43
N PRO A 49 3.41 9.30 3.85
CA PRO A 49 3.40 7.92 3.34
C PRO A 49 2.98 6.90 4.39
N LEU A 50 2.17 5.95 3.97
CA LEU A 50 1.70 4.89 4.85
C LEU A 50 2.81 3.87 5.10
N GLY A 51 2.75 3.20 6.26
CA GLY A 51 3.59 2.05 6.52
C GLY A 51 3.11 0.84 5.72
N ALA A 52 3.89 -0.24 5.76
CA ALA A 52 3.65 -1.41 4.93
C ALA A 52 2.25 -2.02 5.10
N ALA A 53 1.79 -2.18 6.33
CA ALA A 53 0.49 -2.80 6.57
C ALA A 53 -0.66 -1.97 6.02
N ASP A 54 -0.61 -0.65 6.19
CA ASP A 54 -1.66 0.23 5.67
C ASP A 54 -1.57 0.37 4.15
N LEU A 55 -0.36 0.35 3.60
CA LEU A 55 -0.18 0.30 2.13
C LEU A 55 -0.81 -0.96 1.56
N HIS A 56 -0.65 -2.08 2.25
CA HIS A 56 -1.28 -3.34 1.83
C HIS A 56 -2.80 -3.18 1.80
N ARG A 57 -3.37 -2.58 2.84
CA ARG A 57 -4.81 -2.34 2.88
C ARG A 57 -5.26 -1.43 1.75
N LEU A 58 -4.48 -0.40 1.48
CA LEU A 58 -4.77 0.52 0.37
C LEU A 58 -4.74 -0.22 -0.97
N ALA A 59 -3.69 -1.01 -1.21
CA ALA A 59 -3.55 -1.76 -2.45
C ALA A 59 -4.70 -2.75 -2.64
N TRP A 60 -5.02 -3.50 -1.59
CA TRP A 60 -6.09 -4.50 -1.67
C TRP A 60 -7.44 -3.84 -1.92
N SER A 61 -7.73 -2.74 -1.22
CA SER A 61 -8.96 -1.99 -1.42
C SER A 61 -9.05 -1.47 -2.85
N ALA A 62 -7.96 -0.91 -3.38
CA ALA A 62 -7.92 -0.41 -4.74
C ALA A 62 -8.22 -1.52 -5.75
N GLY A 63 -7.64 -2.70 -5.55
CA GLY A 63 -7.87 -3.83 -6.44
C GLY A 63 -9.32 -4.26 -6.44
N LEU A 64 -9.95 -4.27 -5.27
CA LEU A 64 -11.34 -4.73 -5.12
C LEU A 64 -12.37 -3.73 -5.68
N ILE A 65 -11.99 -2.47 -5.86
CA ILE A 65 -12.86 -1.48 -6.49
C ILE A 65 -12.41 -1.15 -7.92
N ALA A 66 -11.58 -2.01 -8.49
CA ALA A 66 -11.11 -1.94 -9.87
C ALA A 66 -10.30 -0.67 -10.20
N ARG A 67 -9.57 -0.16 -9.24
CA ARG A 67 -8.61 0.92 -9.47
C ARG A 67 -7.23 0.31 -9.72
N ASP A 68 -7.08 -0.30 -10.89
CA ASP A 68 -5.94 -1.15 -11.20
C ASP A 68 -4.59 -0.44 -11.15
N GLU A 69 -4.52 0.77 -11.71
CA GLU A 69 -3.25 1.49 -11.71
C GLU A 69 -2.81 1.87 -10.30
N GLU A 70 -3.76 2.31 -9.49
CA GLU A 70 -3.47 2.67 -8.11
C GLU A 70 -3.10 1.43 -7.28
N MET A 71 -3.75 0.31 -7.58
CA MET A 71 -3.45 -0.97 -6.94
C MET A 71 -2.02 -1.42 -7.26
N LEU A 72 -1.63 -1.35 -8.54
CA LEU A 72 -0.28 -1.76 -8.95
C LEU A 72 0.79 -0.89 -8.31
N ASP A 73 0.57 0.43 -8.30
CA ASP A 73 1.49 1.37 -7.68
C ASP A 73 1.63 1.09 -6.18
N ALA A 74 0.50 0.94 -5.50
CA ALA A 74 0.51 0.68 -4.07
C ALA A 74 1.17 -0.68 -3.75
N GLN A 75 0.93 -1.68 -4.59
CA GLN A 75 1.51 -3.01 -4.39
C GLN A 75 3.03 -2.99 -4.49
N GLU A 76 3.57 -2.21 -5.42
CA GLU A 76 5.02 -2.05 -5.52
C GLU A 76 5.58 -1.37 -4.27
N ARG A 77 4.89 -0.37 -3.77
CA ARG A 77 5.29 0.32 -2.54
C ARG A 77 5.22 -0.62 -1.33
N VAL A 78 4.23 -1.51 -1.29
CA VAL A 78 4.11 -2.53 -0.24
C VAL A 78 5.36 -3.40 -0.23
N TYR A 79 5.79 -3.85 -1.40
CA TYR A 79 6.98 -4.67 -1.53
C TYR A 79 8.21 -3.97 -0.92
N HIS A 80 8.45 -2.72 -1.32
CA HIS A 80 9.60 -1.97 -0.83
C HIS A 80 9.49 -1.68 0.68
N ALA A 81 8.29 -1.38 1.17
CA ALA A 81 8.09 -1.10 2.58
C ALA A 81 8.39 -2.34 3.45
N TRP A 82 7.93 -3.52 3.01
CA TRP A 82 8.23 -4.75 3.75
C TRP A 82 9.72 -5.06 3.74
N LEU A 83 10.40 -4.83 2.61
CA LEU A 83 11.85 -5.03 2.54
C LEU A 83 12.58 -4.13 3.53
N GLU A 84 12.17 -2.86 3.61
CA GLU A 84 12.79 -1.93 4.55
C GLU A 84 12.60 -2.35 5.99
N GLU A 85 11.49 -3.02 6.29
CA GLU A 85 11.21 -3.50 7.65
C GLU A 85 11.86 -4.86 7.91
N GLY A 86 12.55 -5.44 6.95
CA GLY A 86 13.19 -6.72 7.09
C GLY A 86 12.25 -7.91 6.99
N GLU A 87 11.01 -7.69 6.52
CA GLU A 87 9.98 -8.72 6.43
C GLU A 87 10.03 -9.38 5.05
N GLN A 88 10.96 -10.31 4.88
CA GLN A 88 11.24 -10.90 3.57
C GLN A 88 10.07 -11.69 2.99
N LEU A 89 9.38 -12.49 3.81
CA LEU A 89 8.24 -13.27 3.31
C LEU A 89 7.06 -12.38 2.93
N ALA A 90 6.81 -11.32 3.69
CA ALA A 90 5.76 -10.38 3.34
C ALA A 90 6.10 -9.66 2.04
N ALA A 91 7.37 -9.28 1.86
CA ALA A 91 7.83 -8.67 0.62
C ALA A 91 7.68 -9.64 -0.56
N ALA A 92 8.03 -10.91 -0.35
CA ALA A 92 7.90 -11.94 -1.38
C ALA A 92 6.43 -12.09 -1.81
N ARG A 93 5.51 -12.09 -0.84
CA ARG A 93 4.08 -12.18 -1.14
C ARG A 93 3.63 -10.98 -1.98
N ALA A 94 4.08 -9.78 -1.61
CA ALA A 94 3.73 -8.58 -2.37
C ALA A 94 4.27 -8.66 -3.80
N ALA A 95 5.50 -9.12 -3.97
CA ALA A 95 6.11 -9.29 -5.29
C ALA A 95 5.36 -10.33 -6.12
N PHE A 96 4.92 -11.43 -5.49
CA PHE A 96 4.16 -12.47 -6.17
C PHE A 96 2.85 -11.91 -6.71
N TRP A 97 2.09 -11.23 -5.85
CA TRP A 97 0.79 -10.69 -6.29
C TRP A 97 0.95 -9.62 -7.37
N LEU A 98 1.96 -8.79 -7.26
CA LEU A 98 2.24 -7.79 -8.29
C LEU A 98 2.58 -8.47 -9.61
N GLY A 99 3.47 -9.46 -9.58
CA GLY A 99 3.83 -10.21 -10.77
C GLY A 99 2.65 -10.92 -11.39
N PHE A 100 1.83 -11.57 -10.57
CA PHE A 100 0.63 -12.26 -11.03
C PHE A 100 -0.33 -11.29 -11.74
N ARG A 101 -0.59 -10.14 -11.14
CA ARG A 101 -1.50 -9.17 -11.74
C ARG A 101 -0.97 -8.63 -13.05
N LEU A 102 0.33 -8.40 -13.13
CA LEU A 102 0.96 -7.94 -14.39
C LEU A 102 0.86 -9.01 -15.48
N MET A 103 1.04 -10.28 -15.11
CA MET A 103 0.87 -11.38 -16.06
C MET A 103 -0.56 -11.42 -16.61
N VAL A 104 -1.54 -11.28 -15.72
CA VAL A 104 -2.95 -11.28 -16.11
C VAL A 104 -3.27 -10.13 -17.07
N ARG A 105 -2.60 -9.00 -16.89
CA ARG A 105 -2.76 -7.85 -17.79
C ARG A 105 -2.03 -8.01 -19.12
N GLY A 106 -1.26 -9.08 -19.29
CA GLY A 106 -0.49 -9.30 -20.49
C GLY A 106 0.90 -8.65 -20.47
N GLU A 107 1.33 -8.13 -19.32
CA GLU A 107 2.66 -7.52 -19.19
C GLU A 107 3.65 -8.57 -18.68
N SER A 108 3.91 -9.56 -19.53
CA SER A 108 4.66 -10.75 -19.16
C SER A 108 6.10 -10.47 -18.73
N GLY A 109 6.75 -9.52 -19.38
CA GLY A 109 8.14 -9.19 -19.04
C GLY A 109 8.26 -8.67 -17.62
N SER A 110 7.47 -7.66 -17.30
CA SER A 110 7.46 -7.09 -15.95
C SER A 110 6.97 -8.11 -14.93
N GLY A 111 5.91 -8.85 -15.29
CA GLY A 111 5.36 -9.86 -14.40
C GLY A 111 6.37 -10.92 -14.03
N SER A 112 7.12 -11.43 -15.02
CA SER A 112 8.16 -12.42 -14.78
C SER A 112 9.24 -11.91 -13.86
N GLY A 113 9.63 -10.64 -14.02
CA GLY A 113 10.63 -10.02 -13.16
C GLY A 113 10.21 -10.00 -11.70
N TRP A 114 8.95 -9.65 -11.46
CA TRP A 114 8.44 -9.62 -10.09
C TRP A 114 8.30 -11.02 -9.50
N LEU A 115 7.87 -12.00 -10.30
CA LEU A 115 7.80 -13.39 -9.84
C LEU A 115 9.18 -13.93 -9.50
N SER A 116 10.21 -13.55 -10.27
CA SER A 116 11.59 -13.95 -9.98
C SER A 116 12.07 -13.35 -8.67
N ARG A 117 11.71 -12.09 -8.40
CA ARG A 117 12.06 -11.45 -7.12
C ARG A 117 11.41 -12.19 -5.95
N ALA A 118 10.14 -12.56 -6.11
CA ALA A 118 9.43 -13.31 -5.07
C ALA A 118 10.13 -14.64 -4.78
N GLN A 119 10.51 -15.35 -5.83
CA GLN A 119 11.20 -16.63 -5.68
C GLN A 119 12.52 -16.47 -4.95
N ARG A 120 13.33 -15.48 -5.33
CA ARG A 120 14.62 -15.24 -4.68
C ARG A 120 14.47 -14.95 -3.19
N LEU A 121 13.46 -14.16 -2.83
CA LEU A 121 13.23 -13.84 -1.41
C LEU A 121 12.82 -15.06 -0.62
N VAL A 122 12.00 -15.93 -1.18
CA VAL A 122 11.61 -17.17 -0.54
C VAL A 122 12.84 -18.05 -0.33
N GLU A 123 13.69 -18.17 -1.33
CA GLU A 123 14.92 -18.97 -1.24
C GLU A 123 15.86 -18.41 -0.17
N LEU A 124 16.04 -17.10 -0.12
CA LEU A 124 16.87 -16.46 0.89
C LEU A 124 16.34 -16.70 2.29
N HIS A 125 15.04 -16.67 2.45
CA HIS A 125 14.41 -16.93 3.76
C HIS A 125 14.59 -18.39 4.17
N ALA A 126 14.43 -19.31 3.23
CA ALA A 126 14.53 -20.75 3.50
C ALA A 126 15.98 -21.20 3.72
N HIS A 127 16.94 -20.51 3.11
CA HIS A 127 18.35 -20.89 3.16
C HIS A 127 19.22 -19.69 3.56
N PRO A 128 19.04 -19.16 4.77
CA PRO A 128 19.82 -18.01 5.20
C PRO A 128 21.29 -18.38 5.37
N ARG A 129 22.15 -17.42 5.13
CA ARG A 129 23.58 -17.64 5.30
C ARG A 129 24.12 -16.91 6.50
#